data_27aa0f8991c5ed900bf6dc253fb3bd4a
#
_entry.id   27aa0f8991c5ed900bf6dc253fb3bd4a
#
_cell.length_a   1.000
_cell.length_b   1.000
_cell.length_c   1.000
_cell.angle_alpha   90.00
_cell.angle_beta   90.00
_cell.angle_gamma   90.00
#
_symmetry.space_group_name_H-M   'P 1'
#
loop_
_entity.id
_entity.type
_entity.pdbx_description
1 polymer ?
#
loop_
_entity_poly.entity_id
_entity_poly.type
_entity_poly.pdbx_seq_one_letter_code
_entity_poly.pdbx_strand_id
1 'polypeptide(L)'
;MKLFHRLIAASLLLVSASLAFADEAPIININTADREALAQLNGIGEKKAEAIIAWRDKNGTFVSLDQLTEVDGVGDATIEKNREAMVLE
;
A
#
# COMPACT_ATOMS: atom_id res chain seq x y z
N MET A 1 28.58 -19.51 34.08
CA MET A 1 27.23 -20.05 34.03
C MET A 1 26.14 -19.02 34.13
N LYS A 2 26.23 -18.12 35.08
CA LYS A 2 25.21 -17.06 35.19
C LYS A 2 25.16 -16.16 33.98
N LEU A 3 26.28 -16.00 33.29
CA LEU A 3 26.36 -15.17 32.10
C LEU A 3 25.55 -15.70 30.92
N PHE A 4 25.41 -17.02 30.83
CA PHE A 4 24.66 -17.61 29.73
C PHE A 4 23.17 -17.27 29.75
N HIS A 5 22.59 -17.17 30.91
CA HIS A 5 21.18 -16.84 31.06
C HIS A 5 20.87 -15.43 30.58
N ARG A 6 21.80 -14.51 30.77
CA ARG A 6 21.60 -13.13 30.37
C ARG A 6 21.62 -12.98 28.85
N LEU A 7 22.48 -13.73 28.20
CA LEU A 7 22.58 -13.69 26.74
C LEU A 7 21.32 -14.20 26.06
N ILE A 8 20.72 -15.23 26.62
CA ILE A 8 19.50 -15.80 26.09
C ILE A 8 18.35 -14.80 26.15
N ALA A 9 18.25 -14.08 27.26
CA ALA A 9 17.19 -13.10 27.43
C ALA A 9 17.28 -11.99 26.37
N ALA A 10 18.49 -11.55 26.07
CA ALA A 10 18.69 -10.51 25.07
C ALA A 10 18.21 -10.93 23.69
N SER A 11 18.46 -12.20 23.33
CA SER A 11 18.03 -12.72 22.05
C SER A 11 16.51 -12.70 21.88
N LEU A 12 15.79 -13.02 22.93
CA LEU A 12 14.33 -13.03 22.88
C LEU A 12 13.74 -11.65 22.63
N LEU A 13 14.35 -10.62 23.20
CA LEU A 13 13.88 -9.26 23.01
C LEU A 13 13.98 -8.81 21.55
N LEU A 14 15.02 -9.21 20.87
CA LEU A 14 15.21 -8.85 19.46
C LEU A 14 14.12 -9.45 18.56
N VAL A 15 13.73 -10.68 18.85
CA VAL A 15 12.69 -11.33 18.08
C VAL A 15 11.35 -10.60 18.24
N SER A 16 11.03 -10.19 19.44
CA SER A 16 9.78 -9.46 19.70
C SER A 16 9.72 -8.14 18.93
N ALA A 17 10.82 -7.42 18.89
CA ALA A 17 10.88 -6.15 18.18
C ALA A 17 10.61 -6.31 16.69
N SER A 18 11.11 -7.40 16.09
CA SER A 18 10.91 -7.64 14.66
C SER A 18 9.45 -7.82 14.29
N LEU A 19 8.67 -8.44 15.15
CA LEU A 19 7.27 -8.71 14.86
C LEU A 19 6.41 -7.45 14.84
N ALA A 20 6.83 -6.40 15.53
CA ALA A 20 6.05 -5.17 15.64
C ALA A 20 5.84 -4.46 14.30
N PHE A 21 6.69 -4.68 13.31
CA PHE A 21 6.60 -4.01 12.02
C PHE A 21 5.76 -4.74 10.99
N ALA A 22 5.31 -5.95 11.31
CA ALA A 22 4.61 -6.77 10.34
C ALA A 22 3.18 -6.30 10.03
N ASP A 23 2.61 -5.47 10.91
CA ASP A 23 1.20 -5.10 10.82
C ASP A 23 0.88 -3.83 10.05
N GLU A 24 1.89 -3.08 9.65
CA GLU A 24 1.63 -1.82 8.95
C GLU A 24 1.44 -2.01 7.46
N ALA A 25 0.32 -1.53 6.95
CA ALA A 25 0.04 -1.57 5.51
C ALA A 25 0.71 -0.37 4.83
N PRO A 26 1.23 -0.56 3.61
CA PRO A 26 1.84 0.54 2.87
C PRO A 26 0.79 1.55 2.41
N ILE A 27 1.20 2.81 2.32
CA ILE A 27 0.37 3.86 1.76
C ILE A 27 0.84 4.11 0.34
N ILE A 28 -0.11 4.15 -0.58
CA ILE A 28 0.16 4.22 -2.02
C ILE A 28 -0.19 5.61 -2.55
N ASN A 29 0.76 6.27 -3.19
CA ASN A 29 0.50 7.54 -3.86
C ASN A 29 -0.01 7.25 -5.27
N ILE A 30 -1.28 7.54 -5.51
CA ILE A 30 -1.94 7.23 -6.77
C ILE A 30 -1.30 7.94 -7.96
N ASN A 31 -0.79 9.12 -7.73
CA ASN A 31 -0.21 9.93 -8.80
C ASN A 31 1.21 9.55 -9.20
N THR A 32 1.92 8.82 -8.35
CA THR A 32 3.33 8.48 -8.62
C THR A 32 3.64 7.00 -8.55
N ALA A 33 2.75 6.19 -8.01
CA ALA A 33 3.00 4.76 -7.83
C ALA A 33 3.16 4.05 -9.16
N ASP A 34 4.01 3.03 -9.19
CA ASP A 34 4.16 2.18 -10.35
C ASP A 34 3.06 1.10 -10.37
N ARG A 35 3.05 0.32 -11.44
CA ARG A 35 2.03 -0.72 -11.63
C ARG A 35 2.02 -1.72 -10.48
N GLU A 36 3.18 -2.17 -10.04
CA GLU A 36 3.28 -3.16 -8.98
C GLU A 36 2.71 -2.65 -7.66
N ALA A 37 2.99 -1.41 -7.34
CA ALA A 37 2.47 -0.81 -6.11
C ALA A 37 0.95 -0.66 -6.19
N LEU A 38 0.44 -0.14 -7.29
CA LEU A 38 -1.01 0.04 -7.48
C LEU A 38 -1.75 -1.29 -7.45
N ALA A 39 -1.14 -2.34 -8.00
CA ALA A 39 -1.77 -3.66 -8.05
C ALA A 39 -1.95 -4.28 -6.66
N GLN A 40 -1.26 -3.77 -5.65
CA GLN A 40 -1.41 -4.27 -4.28
C GLN A 40 -2.69 -3.77 -3.61
N LEU A 41 -3.31 -2.74 -4.14
CA LEU A 41 -4.57 -2.25 -3.59
C LEU A 41 -5.66 -3.30 -3.79
N ASN A 42 -6.54 -3.40 -2.79
CA ASN A 42 -7.62 -4.39 -2.82
C ASN A 42 -8.53 -4.18 -4.01
N GLY A 43 -8.69 -5.23 -4.83
CA GLY A 43 -9.59 -5.17 -5.98
C GLY A 43 -9.02 -4.47 -7.20
N ILE A 44 -7.78 -4.00 -7.16
CA ILE A 44 -7.18 -3.31 -8.31
C ILE A 44 -6.52 -4.31 -9.27
N GLY A 45 -5.53 -5.06 -8.81
CA GLY A 45 -4.81 -5.99 -9.68
C GLY A 45 -4.05 -5.28 -10.79
N GLU A 46 -3.38 -6.08 -11.66
CA GLU A 46 -2.48 -5.51 -12.65
C GLU A 46 -3.17 -4.75 -13.77
N LYS A 47 -4.30 -5.25 -14.26
CA LYS A 47 -5.00 -4.59 -15.36
C LYS A 47 -5.54 -3.22 -14.97
N LYS A 48 -6.14 -3.12 -13.80
CA LYS A 48 -6.65 -1.84 -13.33
C LYS A 48 -5.53 -0.90 -12.97
N ALA A 49 -4.41 -1.44 -12.46
CA ALA A 49 -3.22 -0.63 -12.20
C ALA A 49 -2.71 0.02 -13.49
N GLU A 50 -2.66 -0.76 -14.57
CA GLU A 50 -2.26 -0.23 -15.87
C GLU A 50 -3.23 0.84 -16.36
N ALA A 51 -4.53 0.63 -16.13
CA ALA A 51 -5.54 1.60 -16.53
C ALA A 51 -5.41 2.91 -15.76
N ILE A 52 -5.06 2.83 -14.48
CA ILE A 52 -4.82 4.03 -13.67
C ILE A 52 -3.63 4.81 -14.22
N ILE A 53 -2.55 4.11 -14.55
CA ILE A 53 -1.36 4.75 -15.11
C ILE A 53 -1.69 5.40 -16.46
N ALA A 54 -2.40 4.68 -17.32
CA ALA A 54 -2.79 5.21 -18.63
C ALA A 54 -3.67 6.46 -18.47
N TRP A 55 -4.58 6.44 -17.52
CA TRP A 55 -5.45 7.59 -17.28
C TRP A 55 -4.65 8.82 -16.86
N ARG A 56 -3.75 8.66 -15.91
CA ARG A 56 -2.98 9.81 -15.42
C ARG A 56 -1.97 10.31 -16.45
N ASP A 57 -1.47 9.42 -17.32
CA ASP A 57 -0.57 9.84 -18.40
C ASP A 57 -1.31 10.69 -19.42
N LYS A 58 -2.57 10.39 -19.63
CA LYS A 58 -3.38 11.09 -20.63
C LYS A 58 -4.04 12.35 -20.09
N ASN A 59 -4.48 12.32 -18.85
CA ASN A 59 -5.32 13.37 -18.27
C ASN A 59 -4.63 14.22 -17.21
N GLY A 60 -3.42 13.83 -16.79
CA GLY A 60 -2.72 14.50 -15.71
C GLY A 60 -3.01 13.85 -14.37
N THR A 61 -2.53 14.46 -13.31
CA THR A 61 -2.66 13.88 -11.97
C THR A 61 -4.12 13.89 -11.51
N PHE A 62 -4.45 12.91 -10.67
CA PHE A 62 -5.75 12.90 -10.00
C PHE A 62 -5.77 14.00 -8.96
N VAL A 63 -6.88 14.71 -8.88
CA VAL A 63 -7.06 15.79 -7.90
C VAL A 63 -7.91 15.35 -6.72
N SER A 64 -8.59 14.21 -6.82
CA SER A 64 -9.30 13.61 -5.71
C SER A 64 -9.28 12.10 -5.86
N LEU A 65 -9.45 11.38 -4.76
CA LEU A 65 -9.52 9.92 -4.83
C LEU A 65 -10.78 9.46 -5.57
N ASP A 66 -11.86 10.21 -5.44
CA ASP A 66 -13.11 9.86 -6.13
C ASP A 66 -12.96 9.90 -7.64
N GLN A 67 -12.02 10.67 -8.15
CA GLN A 67 -11.76 10.74 -9.57
C GLN A 67 -11.29 9.42 -10.16
N LEU A 68 -10.85 8.50 -9.32
CA LEU A 68 -10.50 7.15 -9.76
C LEU A 68 -11.67 6.41 -10.41
N THR A 69 -12.90 6.82 -10.14
CA THR A 69 -14.06 6.21 -10.80
C THR A 69 -14.07 6.45 -12.30
N GLU A 70 -13.31 7.41 -12.79
CA GLU A 70 -13.19 7.65 -14.23
C GLU A 70 -12.31 6.61 -14.92
N VAL A 71 -11.58 5.82 -14.15
CA VAL A 71 -10.76 4.75 -14.70
C VAL A 71 -11.64 3.50 -14.88
N ASP A 72 -11.58 2.91 -16.08
CA ASP A 72 -12.36 1.72 -16.36
C ASP A 72 -12.05 0.60 -15.37
N GLY A 73 -13.11 0.05 -14.80
CA GLY A 73 -12.99 -1.05 -13.86
C GLY A 73 -12.84 -0.64 -12.39
N VAL A 74 -12.74 0.66 -12.12
CA VAL A 74 -12.63 1.16 -10.74
C VAL A 74 -13.97 1.79 -10.34
N GLY A 75 -14.62 1.23 -9.35
CA GLY A 75 -15.90 1.76 -8.86
C GLY A 75 -15.76 2.31 -7.46
N ASP A 76 -16.84 2.89 -6.97
CA ASP A 76 -16.87 3.50 -5.63
C ASP A 76 -16.50 2.52 -4.53
N ALA A 77 -16.96 1.29 -4.62
CA ALA A 77 -16.68 0.29 -3.59
C ALA A 77 -15.17 0.00 -3.49
N THR A 78 -14.49 -0.04 -4.63
CA THR A 78 -13.04 -0.26 -4.63
C THR A 78 -12.32 0.90 -3.99
N ILE A 79 -12.77 2.13 -4.25
CA ILE A 79 -12.17 3.31 -3.64
C ILE A 79 -12.35 3.29 -2.13
N GLU A 80 -13.55 2.97 -1.66
CA GLU A 80 -13.83 2.95 -0.22
C GLU A 80 -13.00 1.90 0.50
N LYS A 81 -12.79 0.74 -0.11
CA LYS A 81 -11.97 -0.31 0.49
C LYS A 81 -10.53 0.12 0.69
N ASN A 82 -10.06 1.03 -0.13
CA ASN A 82 -8.64 1.41 -0.15
C ASN A 82 -8.37 2.83 0.32
N ARG A 83 -9.40 3.57 0.68
CA ARG A 83 -9.26 4.99 0.95
C ARG A 83 -8.16 5.34 1.94
N GLU A 84 -8.04 4.54 3.00
CA GLU A 84 -7.02 4.80 4.03
C GLU A 84 -5.62 4.44 3.59
N ALA A 85 -5.48 3.66 2.52
CA ALA A 85 -4.19 3.25 2.00
C ALA A 85 -3.74 4.08 0.80
N MET A 86 -4.51 5.10 0.42
CA MET A 86 -4.21 5.89 -0.77
C MET A 86 -4.02 7.36 -0.43
N VAL A 87 -3.07 7.98 -1.12
CA VAL A 87 -2.87 9.44 -1.04
C VAL A 87 -2.61 9.97 -2.44
N LEU A 88 -2.68 11.29 -2.60
CA LEU A 88 -2.46 11.94 -3.89
C LEU A 88 -1.09 12.63 -3.97
N GLU A 89 -0.36 12.67 -2.87
CA GLU A 89 0.97 13.26 -2.87
C GLU A 89 1.86 12.69 -1.77
#